data_0fdb181569dd2e1ab9546b573cb01e96
#
_entry.id   0fdb181569dd2e1ab9546b573cb01e96
#
_cell.length_a   1.000
_cell.length_b   1.000
_cell.length_c   1.000
_cell.angle_alpha   90.00
_cell.angle_beta   90.00
_cell.angle_gamma   90.00
#
_symmetry.space_group_name_H-M   'P 1'
#
loop_
_entity.id
_entity.type
_entity.pdbx_description
1 polymer ?
#
loop_
_entity_poly.entity_id
_entity_poly.type
_entity_poly.pdbx_seq_one_letter_code
_entity_poly.pdbx_strand_id
1 'polypeptide(L)'
;DGDNIFSLMTPLINWKKLKGYQVYYYQLNQIGYSSTEIKAFIQDAYDNWENPPNYVCIIGDADGVYAVPTFTENLSIYNGESDHPYTLLEGNDNISDIAIGRLSMRSLSDLATIINKIINYEQYPYISNTNWFEKGLCVGDPSISGSSTVITNQLIAELMLHNGFDEVAEVYQYPFVNQIENIINSGVSFYNYRGFAGSSGWEKDGADNLNNGYMLPVVSVITCDTGSFLEDEQSISENFLKAGSISIPKGGIAGIGMSTQGTHTMFNNCLDYGLYHALFVEKIENLGDVINYSKNNLWFNYPHNPNNYVDIFSHWINLMGDPTLTVWTATPQPLTIDNNLNIPWGQNFLDINVSSLNTTIENAKIIITDQNLNLITTGLTDDNGTAHLTWEINDAPIGMYNLLVTKQNHIPQRYTFEINATNHSINLTEFEIIDSNLSSDLNPNDNFNINFKVKNFGLDSISSMDGEIIINDNTVILSNPNFITDDIILSGQNSEIISISGVITNTFKKEVLGEIIITDGINDYQFPFSFIINGPDINAIEYENMAGDNYLIPNATNDIYLNLNNSGQQSSD
;
A
#
# COMPACT_ATOMS: atom_id res chain seq x y z
N ASP A 1 -25.50 9.29 17.32
CA ASP A 1 -25.57 9.62 15.89
C ASP A 1 -24.57 8.84 15.00
N GLY A 2 -24.16 7.65 15.47
CA GLY A 2 -23.23 6.78 14.74
C GLY A 2 -23.69 6.41 13.32
N ASP A 3 -24.97 6.26 13.09
CA ASP A 3 -25.55 5.94 11.77
C ASP A 3 -25.32 7.06 10.74
N ASN A 4 -25.34 8.33 11.17
CA ASN A 4 -25.07 9.45 10.29
C ASN A 4 -23.58 9.51 9.93
N ILE A 5 -22.67 9.26 10.88
CA ILE A 5 -21.23 9.21 10.62
C ILE A 5 -20.91 8.05 9.68
N PHE A 6 -21.45 6.85 9.94
CA PHE A 6 -21.26 5.69 9.06
C PHE A 6 -21.72 5.97 7.63
N SER A 7 -22.90 6.58 7.47
CA SER A 7 -23.42 6.96 6.16
C SER A 7 -22.50 7.91 5.41
N LEU A 8 -21.91 8.90 6.09
CA LEU A 8 -20.93 9.83 5.50
C LEU A 8 -19.60 9.14 5.18
N MET A 9 -19.19 8.17 5.99
CA MET A 9 -17.96 7.40 5.78
C MET A 9 -18.09 6.37 4.65
N THR A 10 -19.30 5.94 4.29
CA THR A 10 -19.54 4.87 3.31
C THR A 10 -18.78 5.07 1.99
N PRO A 11 -18.74 6.26 1.37
CA PRO A 11 -17.97 6.46 0.13
C PRO A 11 -16.46 6.17 0.31
N LEU A 12 -15.87 6.60 1.43
CA LEU A 12 -14.46 6.35 1.72
C LEU A 12 -14.21 4.87 2.02
N ILE A 13 -15.06 4.25 2.85
CA ILE A 13 -14.99 2.80 3.14
C ILE A 13 -15.04 2.00 1.85
N ASN A 14 -15.99 2.30 0.97
CA ASN A 14 -16.12 1.61 -0.32
C ASN A 14 -14.90 1.82 -1.22
N TRP A 15 -14.36 3.02 -1.24
CA TRP A 15 -13.15 3.32 -2.00
C TRP A 15 -11.94 2.52 -1.49
N LYS A 16 -11.73 2.48 -0.16
CA LYS A 16 -10.61 1.71 0.41
C LYS A 16 -10.79 0.20 0.18
N LYS A 17 -12.02 -0.32 0.26
CA LYS A 17 -12.31 -1.72 -0.11
C LYS A 17 -11.98 -2.00 -1.58
N LEU A 18 -12.34 -1.11 -2.49
CA LEU A 18 -11.97 -1.22 -3.91
C LEU A 18 -10.45 -1.22 -4.11
N LYS A 19 -9.69 -0.46 -3.30
CA LYS A 19 -8.21 -0.49 -3.28
C LYS A 19 -7.62 -1.78 -2.68
N GLY A 20 -8.47 -2.72 -2.25
CA GLY A 20 -8.09 -4.01 -1.68
C GLY A 20 -7.79 -3.99 -0.19
N TYR A 21 -8.17 -2.92 0.53
CA TYR A 21 -8.10 -2.92 1.98
C TYR A 21 -9.27 -3.70 2.58
N GLN A 22 -9.01 -4.49 3.60
CA GLN A 22 -10.06 -4.97 4.50
C GLN A 22 -10.40 -3.84 5.48
N VAL A 23 -11.61 -3.30 5.39
CA VAL A 23 -12.02 -2.15 6.18
C VAL A 23 -13.05 -2.57 7.22
N TYR A 24 -12.70 -2.35 8.47
CA TYR A 24 -13.56 -2.55 9.63
C TYR A 24 -13.96 -1.19 10.22
N TYR A 25 -15.22 -1.06 10.62
CA TYR A 25 -15.75 0.16 11.23
C TYR A 25 -16.37 -0.17 12.59
N TYR A 26 -15.92 0.51 13.61
CA TYR A 26 -16.43 0.37 14.98
C TYR A 26 -16.79 1.72 15.57
N GLN A 27 -17.80 1.72 16.43
CA GLN A 27 -18.22 2.89 17.20
C GLN A 27 -17.73 2.79 18.63
N LEU A 28 -17.58 3.92 19.31
CA LEU A 28 -17.10 3.93 20.72
C LEU A 28 -17.97 3.11 21.67
N ASN A 29 -19.28 3.02 21.42
CA ASN A 29 -20.16 2.16 22.22
C ASN A 29 -19.88 0.66 22.08
N GLN A 30 -19.09 0.25 21.11
CA GLN A 30 -18.67 -1.14 20.89
C GLN A 30 -17.29 -1.43 21.48
N ILE A 31 -16.43 -0.40 21.59
CA ILE A 31 -15.01 -0.56 21.98
C ILE A 31 -14.65 0.11 23.31
N GLY A 32 -15.41 1.14 23.76
CA GLY A 32 -15.15 1.91 24.95
C GLY A 32 -15.02 3.41 24.68
N TYR A 33 -15.02 4.21 25.77
CA TYR A 33 -15.05 5.66 25.72
C TYR A 33 -13.79 6.34 26.29
N SER A 34 -12.77 5.56 26.60
CA SER A 34 -11.47 6.07 27.08
C SER A 34 -10.35 5.69 26.11
N SER A 35 -9.27 6.47 26.12
CA SER A 35 -8.08 6.16 25.33
C SER A 35 -7.50 4.77 25.66
N THR A 36 -7.58 4.36 26.93
CA THR A 36 -7.11 3.02 27.37
C THR A 36 -7.96 1.90 26.77
N GLU A 37 -9.28 2.05 26.72
CA GLU A 37 -10.18 1.03 26.13
C GLU A 37 -10.00 0.94 24.62
N ILE A 38 -9.87 2.08 23.93
CA ILE A 38 -9.58 2.11 22.49
C ILE A 38 -8.24 1.45 22.19
N LYS A 39 -7.20 1.76 22.98
CA LYS A 39 -5.88 1.12 22.87
C LYS A 39 -5.97 -0.39 23.08
N ALA A 40 -6.70 -0.85 24.09
CA ALA A 40 -6.88 -2.27 24.36
C ALA A 40 -7.60 -2.99 23.21
N PHE A 41 -8.58 -2.34 22.58
CA PHE A 41 -9.25 -2.88 21.40
C PHE A 41 -8.30 -3.00 20.18
N ILE A 42 -7.49 -1.96 19.92
CA ILE A 42 -6.49 -2.00 18.83
C ILE A 42 -5.44 -3.09 19.10
N GLN A 43 -5.00 -3.24 20.36
CA GLN A 43 -4.08 -4.30 20.78
C GLN A 43 -4.68 -5.69 20.53
N ASP A 44 -5.94 -5.91 20.95
CA ASP A 44 -6.63 -7.19 20.72
C ASP A 44 -6.75 -7.49 19.22
N ALA A 45 -7.05 -6.48 18.41
CA ALA A 45 -7.12 -6.62 16.96
C ALA A 45 -5.76 -6.99 16.34
N TYR A 46 -4.68 -6.37 16.83
CA TYR A 46 -3.32 -6.63 16.37
C TYR A 46 -2.86 -8.05 16.74
N ASP A 47 -3.14 -8.48 17.97
CA ASP A 47 -2.67 -9.75 18.51
C ASP A 47 -3.47 -10.96 18.04
N ASN A 48 -4.79 -10.80 17.77
CA ASN A 48 -5.72 -11.93 17.67
C ASN A 48 -6.52 -12.00 16.37
N TRP A 49 -6.55 -10.96 15.54
CA TRP A 49 -7.29 -11.05 14.28
C TRP A 49 -6.48 -11.83 13.24
N GLU A 50 -7.17 -12.58 12.39
CA GLU A 50 -6.56 -13.30 11.26
C GLU A 50 -5.78 -12.35 10.34
N ASN A 51 -6.32 -11.13 10.14
CA ASN A 51 -5.68 -10.05 9.41
C ASN A 51 -5.55 -8.84 10.35
N PRO A 52 -4.43 -8.69 11.05
CA PRO A 52 -4.22 -7.58 11.97
C PRO A 52 -4.19 -6.23 11.24
N PRO A 53 -4.59 -5.13 11.90
CA PRO A 53 -4.60 -3.81 11.28
C PRO A 53 -3.19 -3.29 11.00
N ASN A 54 -2.98 -2.73 9.81
CA ASN A 54 -1.80 -1.93 9.49
C ASN A 54 -2.05 -0.43 9.69
N TYR A 55 -3.33 -0.03 9.63
CA TYR A 55 -3.75 1.37 9.70
C TYR A 55 -4.93 1.54 10.64
N VAL A 56 -4.91 2.62 11.40
CA VAL A 56 -6.05 3.10 12.20
C VAL A 56 -6.41 4.50 11.77
N CYS A 57 -7.69 4.72 11.44
CA CYS A 57 -8.23 6.04 11.13
C CYS A 57 -9.26 6.43 12.18
N ILE A 58 -8.96 7.43 13.00
CA ILE A 58 -9.87 7.96 14.02
C ILE A 58 -10.80 8.99 13.37
N ILE A 59 -12.11 8.86 13.61
CA ILE A 59 -13.13 9.76 13.06
C ILE A 59 -13.72 10.58 14.19
N GLY A 60 -13.29 11.80 14.33
CA GLY A 60 -13.70 12.74 15.39
C GLY A 60 -12.56 13.59 15.91
N ASP A 61 -12.89 14.69 16.55
CA ASP A 61 -11.96 15.52 17.30
C ASP A 61 -11.58 14.84 18.62
N ALA A 62 -10.68 15.41 19.40
CA ALA A 62 -10.38 14.90 20.76
C ALA A 62 -11.31 15.51 21.81
N ASP A 63 -12.02 16.60 21.49
CA ASP A 63 -13.01 17.25 22.34
C ASP A 63 -14.37 17.45 21.65
N GLY A 64 -15.33 18.03 22.35
CA GLY A 64 -16.64 18.38 21.80
C GLY A 64 -17.61 17.20 21.63
N VAL A 65 -18.61 17.41 20.76
CA VAL A 65 -19.75 16.47 20.58
C VAL A 65 -19.35 15.18 19.89
N TYR A 66 -18.34 15.24 19.04
CA TYR A 66 -17.83 14.08 18.28
C TYR A 66 -16.46 13.64 18.79
N ALA A 67 -16.21 13.83 20.09
CA ALA A 67 -14.93 13.49 20.68
C ALA A 67 -14.63 11.99 20.61
N VAL A 68 -13.44 11.68 20.13
CA VAL A 68 -12.79 10.39 20.28
C VAL A 68 -11.54 10.61 21.10
N PRO A 69 -11.45 10.02 22.32
CA PRO A 69 -10.34 10.23 23.22
C PRO A 69 -8.97 10.07 22.56
N THR A 70 -8.01 10.81 23.09
CA THR A 70 -6.59 10.70 22.78
C THR A 70 -5.80 10.55 24.08
N PHE A 71 -4.50 10.31 23.99
CA PHE A 71 -3.63 10.35 25.17
C PHE A 71 -3.14 11.76 25.43
N THR A 72 -3.08 12.14 26.70
CA THR A 72 -2.39 13.35 27.14
C THR A 72 -1.18 12.92 27.93
N GLU A 73 -0.01 13.31 27.49
CA GLU A 73 1.25 12.89 28.08
C GLU A 73 2.10 14.08 28.53
N ASN A 74 2.79 13.86 29.66
CA ASN A 74 3.77 14.77 30.20
C ASN A 74 5.13 14.09 30.12
N LEU A 75 5.92 14.46 29.13
CA LEU A 75 7.24 13.93 28.90
C LEU A 75 8.28 15.01 29.25
N SER A 76 8.89 14.91 30.43
CA SER A 76 9.83 15.91 30.97
C SER A 76 9.14 17.27 31.22
N ILE A 77 9.53 18.31 30.48
CA ILE A 77 8.91 19.66 30.54
C ILE A 77 7.85 19.85 29.44
N TYR A 78 7.68 18.86 28.57
CA TYR A 78 6.74 18.89 27.46
C TYR A 78 5.45 18.18 27.85
N ASN A 79 4.33 18.74 27.45
CA ASN A 79 3.01 18.16 27.62
C ASN A 79 2.18 18.45 26.36
N GLY A 80 1.29 17.55 26.05
CA GLY A 80 0.37 17.66 24.93
C GLY A 80 -0.39 16.36 24.69
N GLU A 81 -1.25 16.40 23.72
CA GLU A 81 -2.03 15.24 23.28
C GLU A 81 -1.32 14.50 22.16
N SER A 82 -1.62 13.20 22.05
CA SER A 82 -1.02 12.34 21.03
C SER A 82 -1.87 11.11 20.73
N ASP A 83 -2.02 10.80 19.45
CA ASP A 83 -2.54 9.51 19.00
C ASP A 83 -1.43 8.45 18.83
N HIS A 84 -0.16 8.83 18.95
CA HIS A 84 0.98 7.92 18.83
C HIS A 84 0.91 6.70 19.76
N PRO A 85 0.50 6.82 21.06
CA PRO A 85 0.41 5.65 21.93
C PRO A 85 -0.55 4.55 21.43
N TYR A 86 -1.50 4.87 20.56
CA TYR A 86 -2.35 3.85 19.93
C TYR A 86 -1.56 2.91 19.01
N THR A 87 -0.40 3.33 18.51
CA THR A 87 0.40 2.59 17.54
C THR A 87 1.48 1.71 18.16
N LEU A 88 1.71 1.81 19.47
CA LEU A 88 2.76 1.07 20.18
C LEU A 88 2.19 -0.26 20.68
N LEU A 89 2.24 -1.31 19.88
CA LEU A 89 1.54 -2.58 20.08
C LEU A 89 2.48 -3.72 20.42
N GLU A 90 3.72 -3.66 19.96
CA GLU A 90 4.72 -4.71 20.14
C GLU A 90 5.97 -4.17 20.89
N GLY A 91 6.59 -4.98 21.72
CA GLY A 91 7.79 -4.58 22.45
C GLY A 91 7.54 -3.58 23.58
N ASN A 92 8.60 -2.85 23.99
CA ASN A 92 8.58 -1.79 24.99
C ASN A 92 9.36 -0.56 24.48
N ASP A 93 9.29 -0.29 23.22
CA ASP A 93 9.91 0.89 22.59
C ASP A 93 8.85 1.92 22.18
N ASN A 94 9.25 2.99 21.52
CA ASN A 94 8.40 4.06 21.04
C ASN A 94 8.36 4.10 19.50
N ILE A 95 8.56 2.96 18.85
CA ILE A 95 8.44 2.78 17.40
C ILE A 95 7.01 2.36 17.07
N SER A 96 6.39 3.00 16.09
CA SER A 96 5.03 2.66 15.66
C SER A 96 5.00 1.32 14.94
N ASP A 97 4.15 0.39 15.38
CA ASP A 97 3.89 -0.90 14.74
C ASP A 97 2.85 -0.81 13.62
N ILE A 98 1.96 0.18 13.73
CA ILE A 98 0.93 0.51 12.74
C ILE A 98 0.93 2.00 12.44
N ALA A 99 0.28 2.42 11.36
CA ALA A 99 0.12 3.82 11.05
C ALA A 99 -1.24 4.35 11.52
N ILE A 100 -1.28 5.62 11.99
CA ILE A 100 -2.49 6.25 12.50
C ILE A 100 -2.68 7.64 11.91
N GLY A 101 -3.95 8.02 11.72
CA GLY A 101 -4.35 9.38 11.37
C GLY A 101 -5.73 9.70 11.92
N ARG A 102 -6.04 10.98 12.03
CA ARG A 102 -7.31 11.49 12.57
C ARG A 102 -8.03 12.34 11.55
N LEU A 103 -9.26 11.99 11.22
CA LEU A 103 -10.19 12.88 10.52
C LEU A 103 -10.90 13.72 11.59
N SER A 104 -10.20 14.74 12.08
CA SER A 104 -10.74 15.64 13.09
C SER A 104 -11.96 16.37 12.54
N MET A 105 -13.08 16.27 13.26
CA MET A 105 -14.34 16.91 12.89
C MET A 105 -15.09 17.41 14.11
N ARG A 106 -15.69 18.59 14.01
CA ARG A 106 -16.58 19.18 15.04
C ARG A 106 -18.04 19.19 14.59
N SER A 107 -18.27 18.87 13.32
CA SER A 107 -19.62 18.77 12.73
C SER A 107 -19.67 17.70 11.64
N LEU A 108 -20.88 17.22 11.33
CA LEU A 108 -21.10 16.33 10.19
C LEU A 108 -20.76 17.00 8.84
N SER A 109 -20.83 18.33 8.77
CA SER A 109 -20.42 19.10 7.59
C SER A 109 -18.91 19.03 7.38
N ASP A 110 -18.12 19.06 8.46
CA ASP A 110 -16.65 18.91 8.37
C ASP A 110 -16.30 17.54 7.81
N LEU A 111 -16.91 16.47 8.38
CA LEU A 111 -16.69 15.11 7.89
C LEU A 111 -17.06 14.97 6.41
N ALA A 112 -18.23 15.49 6.02
CA ALA A 112 -18.66 15.44 4.63
C ALA A 112 -17.67 16.17 3.68
N THR A 113 -17.12 17.29 4.13
CA THR A 113 -16.10 18.06 3.39
C THR A 113 -14.80 17.29 3.28
N ILE A 114 -14.32 16.71 4.37
CA ILE A 114 -13.09 15.89 4.41
C ILE A 114 -13.22 14.70 3.46
N ILE A 115 -14.31 13.93 3.58
CA ILE A 115 -14.54 12.76 2.72
C ILE A 115 -14.61 13.15 1.24
N ASN A 116 -15.32 14.24 0.93
CA ASN A 116 -15.39 14.75 -0.44
C ASN A 116 -14.01 15.13 -0.99
N LYS A 117 -13.15 15.77 -0.18
CA LYS A 117 -11.78 16.12 -0.57
C LYS A 117 -10.95 14.86 -0.84
N ILE A 118 -10.97 13.87 0.07
CA ILE A 118 -10.20 12.63 -0.08
C ILE A 118 -10.63 11.85 -1.34
N ILE A 119 -11.93 11.68 -1.55
CA ILE A 119 -12.45 10.96 -2.72
C ILE A 119 -12.06 11.66 -4.02
N ASN A 120 -12.19 12.98 -4.09
CA ASN A 120 -11.80 13.71 -5.30
C ASN A 120 -10.28 13.70 -5.50
N TYR A 121 -9.50 13.77 -4.43
CA TYR A 121 -8.05 13.72 -4.52
C TYR A 121 -7.55 12.37 -5.07
N GLU A 122 -8.05 11.25 -4.55
CA GLU A 122 -7.56 9.91 -4.94
C GLU A 122 -8.22 9.38 -6.22
N GLN A 123 -9.55 9.55 -6.40
CA GLN A 123 -10.26 8.94 -7.55
C GLN A 123 -10.35 9.87 -8.76
N TYR A 124 -10.49 11.17 -8.52
CA TYR A 124 -10.79 12.17 -9.55
C TYR A 124 -9.88 13.39 -9.42
N PRO A 125 -8.54 13.20 -9.49
CA PRO A 125 -7.61 14.30 -9.27
C PRO A 125 -7.92 15.47 -10.19
N TYR A 126 -7.72 16.70 -9.68
CA TYR A 126 -8.05 17.91 -10.44
C TYR A 126 -7.03 18.17 -11.54
N ILE A 127 -7.30 17.61 -12.73
CA ILE A 127 -6.44 17.68 -13.91
C ILE A 127 -6.80 18.82 -14.89
N SER A 128 -7.78 19.65 -14.59
CA SER A 128 -8.09 20.84 -15.41
C SER A 128 -6.97 21.88 -15.36
N ASN A 129 -6.18 21.87 -14.32
CA ASN A 129 -4.88 22.53 -14.20
C ASN A 129 -3.91 21.49 -13.60
N THR A 130 -2.94 21.02 -14.36
CA THR A 130 -2.00 19.98 -13.90
C THR A 130 -0.74 20.56 -13.23
N ASN A 131 -0.46 21.83 -13.44
CA ASN A 131 0.79 22.45 -12.96
C ASN A 131 0.97 22.41 -11.44
N TRP A 132 -0.14 22.31 -10.67
CA TRP A 132 -0.06 22.29 -9.21
C TRP A 132 0.55 21.01 -8.63
N PHE A 133 0.51 19.90 -9.36
CA PHE A 133 1.07 18.63 -8.92
C PHE A 133 2.59 18.66 -8.79
N GLU A 134 3.26 19.46 -9.60
CA GLU A 134 4.72 19.58 -9.66
C GLU A 134 5.19 20.94 -9.14
N LYS A 135 4.38 21.56 -8.24
CA LYS A 135 4.74 22.79 -7.53
C LYS A 135 4.71 22.58 -6.03
N GLY A 136 5.70 23.15 -5.36
CA GLY A 136 5.82 23.16 -3.91
C GLY A 136 5.91 24.57 -3.33
N LEU A 137 5.65 24.68 -2.02
CA LEU A 137 5.87 25.89 -1.23
C LEU A 137 6.66 25.53 0.02
N CYS A 138 7.85 26.10 0.15
CA CYS A 138 8.73 25.98 1.31
C CYS A 138 8.88 27.35 2.02
N VAL A 139 8.46 27.41 3.28
CA VAL A 139 8.46 28.64 4.08
C VAL A 139 9.34 28.46 5.31
N GLY A 140 10.35 29.29 5.45
CA GLY A 140 11.28 29.29 6.58
C GLY A 140 11.38 30.65 7.25
N ASP A 141 10.96 30.75 8.53
CA ASP A 141 11.13 31.97 9.32
C ASP A 141 12.37 31.85 10.23
N PRO A 142 13.48 32.56 9.92
CA PRO A 142 14.70 32.49 10.71
C PRO A 142 14.70 33.43 11.92
N SER A 143 13.66 34.24 12.13
CA SER A 143 13.68 35.38 13.07
C SER A 143 13.98 34.99 14.51
N ILE A 144 13.50 33.83 14.98
CA ILE A 144 13.75 33.31 16.34
C ILE A 144 14.47 31.97 16.30
N SER A 145 14.03 31.04 15.43
CA SER A 145 14.59 29.69 15.33
C SER A 145 15.95 29.62 14.58
N GLY A 146 16.36 30.73 13.97
CA GLY A 146 17.65 30.83 13.28
C GLY A 146 17.63 30.25 11.86
N SER A 147 18.80 30.29 11.21
CA SER A 147 18.97 29.93 9.80
C SER A 147 18.70 28.46 9.48
N SER A 148 18.66 27.57 10.47
CA SER A 148 18.38 26.14 10.22
C SER A 148 16.99 25.90 9.66
N THR A 149 16.01 26.75 9.96
CA THR A 149 14.66 26.68 9.39
C THR A 149 14.65 26.94 7.89
N VAL A 150 15.49 27.89 7.44
CA VAL A 150 15.70 28.18 6.02
C VAL A 150 16.44 27.03 5.34
N ILE A 151 17.53 26.55 5.94
CA ILE A 151 18.35 25.47 5.37
C ILE A 151 17.52 24.18 5.20
N THR A 152 16.70 23.81 6.18
CA THR A 152 15.82 22.64 6.07
C THR A 152 14.85 22.80 4.89
N ASN A 153 14.21 23.96 4.73
CA ASN A 153 13.32 24.22 3.60
C ASN A 153 14.06 24.21 2.25
N GLN A 154 15.29 24.72 2.19
CA GLN A 154 16.12 24.66 0.98
C GLN A 154 16.44 23.21 0.59
N LEU A 155 16.80 22.36 1.57
CA LEU A 155 17.04 20.93 1.32
C LEU A 155 15.79 20.21 0.82
N ILE A 156 14.62 20.52 1.40
CA ILE A 156 13.33 19.98 0.97
C ILE A 156 12.99 20.47 -0.45
N ALA A 157 13.19 21.74 -0.74
CA ALA A 157 12.96 22.31 -2.07
C ALA A 157 13.88 21.66 -3.12
N GLU A 158 15.18 21.51 -2.83
CA GLU A 158 16.10 20.78 -3.69
C GLU A 158 15.67 19.33 -3.92
N LEU A 159 15.18 18.65 -2.87
CA LEU A 159 14.71 17.28 -2.98
C LEU A 159 13.50 17.15 -3.92
N MET A 160 12.52 18.06 -3.82
CA MET A 160 11.38 18.11 -4.75
C MET A 160 11.84 18.38 -6.18
N LEU A 161 12.69 19.38 -6.40
CA LEU A 161 13.22 19.74 -7.73
C LEU A 161 13.99 18.58 -8.38
N HIS A 162 14.82 17.85 -7.60
CA HIS A 162 15.52 16.66 -8.09
C HIS A 162 14.58 15.49 -8.45
N ASN A 163 13.36 15.49 -7.89
CA ASN A 163 12.34 14.47 -8.15
C ASN A 163 11.27 14.92 -9.15
N GLY A 164 11.55 15.94 -9.97
CA GLY A 164 10.76 16.30 -11.12
C GLY A 164 9.75 17.43 -10.90
N PHE A 165 9.82 18.14 -9.76
CA PHE A 165 9.04 19.36 -9.57
C PHE A 165 9.54 20.47 -10.49
N ASP A 166 8.62 21.15 -11.14
CA ASP A 166 8.91 22.28 -12.04
C ASP A 166 9.32 23.54 -11.25
N GLU A 167 8.67 23.73 -10.08
CA GLU A 167 8.84 24.94 -9.28
C GLU A 167 8.63 24.64 -7.78
N VAL A 168 9.53 25.11 -6.95
CA VAL A 168 9.31 25.20 -5.50
C VAL A 168 9.49 26.65 -5.09
N ALA A 169 8.40 27.28 -4.68
CA ALA A 169 8.43 28.65 -4.16
C ALA A 169 9.05 28.67 -2.77
N GLU A 170 10.04 29.52 -2.57
CA GLU A 170 10.76 29.66 -1.31
C GLU A 170 10.48 31.03 -0.69
N VAL A 171 9.94 31.04 0.54
CA VAL A 171 9.55 32.26 1.26
C VAL A 171 10.30 32.35 2.59
N TYR A 172 11.25 33.26 2.69
CA TYR A 172 12.15 33.42 3.84
C TYR A 172 12.11 34.80 4.45
N GLN A 173 11.21 35.67 4.00
CA GLN A 173 11.12 37.06 4.46
C GLN A 173 9.65 37.51 4.56
N TYR A 174 9.40 38.38 5.55
CA TYR A 174 8.14 39.06 5.74
C TYR A 174 7.74 39.88 4.49
N PRO A 175 6.44 39.99 4.15
CA PRO A 175 5.27 39.43 4.84
C PRO A 175 5.00 37.98 4.44
N PHE A 176 4.87 37.08 5.41
CA PHE A 176 4.66 35.66 5.14
C PHE A 176 3.23 35.34 4.66
N VAL A 177 2.21 35.77 5.41
CA VAL A 177 0.80 35.36 5.19
C VAL A 177 0.33 35.60 3.76
N ASN A 178 0.47 36.82 3.25
CA ASN A 178 0.04 37.17 1.89
C ASN A 178 0.78 36.36 0.81
N GLN A 179 2.05 36.03 1.02
CA GLN A 179 2.83 35.21 0.08
C GLN A 179 2.31 33.77 0.11
N ILE A 180 2.11 33.19 1.30
CA ILE A 180 1.59 31.83 1.50
C ILE A 180 0.20 31.72 0.81
N GLU A 181 -0.74 32.62 1.12
CA GLU A 181 -2.07 32.63 0.52
C GLU A 181 -2.05 32.68 -1.01
N ASN A 182 -1.27 33.59 -1.56
CA ASN A 182 -1.18 33.77 -3.02
C ASN A 182 -0.61 32.51 -3.70
N ILE A 183 0.42 31.91 -3.12
CA ILE A 183 1.08 30.72 -3.70
C ILE A 183 0.17 29.51 -3.58
N ILE A 184 -0.45 29.25 -2.41
CA ILE A 184 -1.40 28.14 -2.25
C ILE A 184 -2.60 28.32 -3.20
N ASN A 185 -3.13 29.53 -3.34
CA ASN A 185 -4.24 29.82 -4.26
C ASN A 185 -3.86 29.63 -5.73
N SER A 186 -2.60 29.76 -6.10
CA SER A 186 -2.10 29.46 -7.44
C SER A 186 -1.98 27.95 -7.72
N GLY A 187 -2.01 27.14 -6.68
CA GLY A 187 -1.92 25.67 -6.70
C GLY A 187 -0.52 25.16 -6.42
N VAL A 188 -0.39 24.37 -5.35
CA VAL A 188 0.80 23.59 -4.97
C VAL A 188 0.36 22.24 -4.42
N SER A 189 1.19 21.21 -4.55
CA SER A 189 0.94 19.87 -4.01
C SER A 189 1.47 19.68 -2.58
N PHE A 190 2.47 20.49 -2.21
CA PHE A 190 3.05 20.48 -0.87
C PHE A 190 3.21 21.92 -0.36
N TYR A 191 2.88 22.10 0.93
CA TYR A 191 3.19 23.30 1.69
C TYR A 191 3.96 22.89 2.94
N ASN A 192 5.21 23.31 3.04
CA ASN A 192 6.07 23.10 4.19
C ASN A 192 6.40 24.41 4.90
N TYR A 193 6.33 24.38 6.24
CA TYR A 193 6.68 25.52 7.08
C TYR A 193 7.57 25.14 8.25
N ARG A 194 8.66 25.90 8.42
CA ARG A 194 9.53 25.85 9.59
C ARG A 194 9.73 27.28 10.16
N GLY A 195 9.57 27.39 11.46
CA GLY A 195 9.71 28.67 12.17
C GLY A 195 9.82 28.46 13.68
N PHE A 196 9.27 29.39 14.46
CA PHE A 196 9.35 29.33 15.92
C PHE A 196 8.03 28.77 16.50
N ALA A 197 6.96 29.54 16.53
CA ALA A 197 5.66 29.13 17.05
C ALA A 197 4.57 29.52 16.06
N GLY A 198 3.56 28.66 15.89
CA GLY A 198 2.56 28.86 14.85
C GLY A 198 3.20 28.91 13.46
N SER A 199 2.70 29.78 12.58
CA SER A 199 3.13 29.90 11.19
C SER A 199 3.30 31.37 10.78
N SER A 200 4.13 32.13 11.48
CA SER A 200 4.52 33.53 11.19
C SER A 200 3.36 34.47 10.85
N GLY A 201 2.32 34.47 11.71
CA GLY A 201 1.12 35.30 11.57
C GLY A 201 -0.01 34.64 10.78
N TRP A 202 0.14 33.40 10.36
CA TRP A 202 -0.98 32.61 9.85
C TRP A 202 -1.87 32.19 11.03
N GLU A 203 -3.13 32.62 10.99
CA GLU A 203 -4.09 32.34 12.05
C GLU A 203 -4.58 30.87 12.00
N LYS A 204 -5.14 30.37 13.12
CA LYS A 204 -5.67 28.99 13.22
C LYS A 204 -6.79 28.69 12.22
N ASP A 205 -7.52 29.72 11.75
CA ASP A 205 -8.57 29.65 10.72
C ASP A 205 -8.11 30.17 9.34
N GLY A 206 -6.81 30.39 9.15
CA GLY A 206 -6.25 31.00 7.94
C GLY A 206 -6.60 30.26 6.65
N ALA A 207 -6.75 28.93 6.70
CA ALA A 207 -7.12 28.16 5.52
C ALA A 207 -8.56 28.42 5.02
N ASP A 208 -9.42 29.01 5.85
CA ASP A 208 -10.77 29.44 5.43
C ASP A 208 -10.76 30.64 4.47
N ASN A 209 -9.65 31.37 4.40
CA ASN A 209 -9.44 32.47 3.46
C ASN A 209 -8.92 32.01 2.09
N LEU A 210 -8.49 30.76 1.96
CA LEU A 210 -7.97 30.20 0.72
C LEU A 210 -9.07 30.04 -0.34
N ASN A 211 -8.64 30.00 -1.60
CA ASN A 211 -9.51 29.80 -2.77
C ASN A 211 -8.84 28.83 -3.79
N ASN A 212 -8.15 27.83 -3.30
CA ASN A 212 -7.38 26.88 -4.09
C ASN A 212 -8.20 25.71 -4.69
N GLY A 213 -9.50 25.61 -4.36
CA GLY A 213 -10.36 24.56 -4.91
C GLY A 213 -9.86 23.15 -4.55
N TYR A 214 -9.82 22.26 -5.53
CA TYR A 214 -9.28 20.90 -5.40
C TYR A 214 -7.76 20.81 -5.60
N MET A 215 -7.05 21.93 -5.73
CA MET A 215 -5.57 21.92 -5.66
C MET A 215 -5.14 21.87 -4.19
N LEU A 216 -5.25 20.69 -3.59
CA LEU A 216 -5.16 20.46 -2.14
C LEU A 216 -3.78 19.96 -1.74
N PRO A 217 -2.91 20.81 -1.16
CA PRO A 217 -1.59 20.35 -0.71
C PRO A 217 -1.66 19.40 0.48
N VAL A 218 -0.64 18.55 0.60
CA VAL A 218 -0.21 18.02 1.88
C VAL A 218 0.50 19.14 2.62
N VAL A 219 0.06 19.42 3.85
CA VAL A 219 0.53 20.56 4.64
C VAL A 219 1.33 20.06 5.83
N SER A 220 2.60 20.43 5.91
CA SER A 220 3.47 20.18 7.06
C SER A 220 3.88 21.50 7.71
N VAL A 221 3.35 21.77 8.90
CA VAL A 221 3.71 22.95 9.71
C VAL A 221 4.34 22.43 11.00
N ILE A 222 5.62 22.11 10.94
CA ILE A 222 6.33 21.44 12.05
C ILE A 222 6.94 22.47 12.99
N THR A 223 6.08 23.10 13.76
CA THR A 223 6.41 24.09 14.79
C THR A 223 5.50 23.93 16.01
N CYS A 224 5.79 24.66 17.08
CA CYS A 224 5.00 24.65 18.31
C CYS A 224 3.51 24.92 18.04
N ASP A 225 2.60 24.13 18.62
CA ASP A 225 1.16 24.36 18.70
C ASP A 225 0.40 24.41 17.36
N THR A 226 0.99 23.85 16.31
CA THR A 226 0.34 23.86 14.99
C THR A 226 -0.55 22.64 14.73
N GLY A 227 -0.44 21.63 15.57
CA GLY A 227 -1.21 20.40 15.54
C GLY A 227 -1.88 20.05 16.87
N SER A 228 -2.07 21.02 17.80
CA SER A 228 -2.81 20.81 19.05
C SER A 228 -4.29 20.66 18.77
N PHE A 229 -4.84 19.47 18.98
CA PHE A 229 -6.22 19.09 18.61
C PHE A 229 -7.12 18.75 19.80
N LEU A 230 -6.63 18.96 21.04
CA LEU A 230 -7.41 18.83 22.28
C LEU A 230 -7.85 20.19 22.82
N GLU A 231 -7.70 21.27 22.09
CA GLU A 231 -8.10 22.61 22.49
C GLU A 231 -9.50 22.94 21.96
N ASP A 232 -10.22 23.87 22.64
CA ASP A 232 -11.53 24.37 22.23
C ASP A 232 -11.49 25.02 20.83
N GLU A 233 -10.34 25.58 20.45
CA GLU A 233 -10.08 26.13 19.11
C GLU A 233 -9.38 25.08 18.24
N GLN A 234 -9.71 25.04 16.95
CA GLN A 234 -9.03 24.17 16.00
C GLN A 234 -7.56 24.58 15.82
N SER A 235 -6.70 23.60 15.58
CA SER A 235 -5.31 23.82 15.20
C SER A 235 -5.18 24.21 13.72
N ILE A 236 -3.99 24.69 13.32
CA ILE A 236 -3.66 24.96 11.91
C ILE A 236 -3.82 23.67 11.06
N SER A 237 -3.32 22.53 11.55
CA SER A 237 -3.39 21.25 10.85
C SER A 237 -4.85 20.80 10.62
N GLU A 238 -5.70 20.95 11.61
CA GLU A 238 -7.13 20.64 11.48
C GLU A 238 -7.86 21.60 10.53
N ASN A 239 -7.55 22.90 10.59
CA ASN A 239 -8.18 23.88 9.72
C ASN A 239 -7.89 23.58 8.25
N PHE A 240 -6.64 23.28 7.87
CA PHE A 240 -6.32 22.87 6.50
C PHE A 240 -7.14 21.66 6.04
N LEU A 241 -7.35 20.67 6.91
CA LEU A 241 -8.15 19.48 6.59
C LEU A 241 -9.65 19.83 6.44
N LYS A 242 -10.20 20.65 7.34
CA LYS A 242 -11.64 20.96 7.42
C LYS A 242 -12.09 22.08 6.48
N ALA A 243 -11.18 22.99 6.08
CA ALA A 243 -11.53 24.21 5.36
C ALA A 243 -12.38 23.96 4.10
N GLY A 244 -13.38 24.82 3.90
CA GLY A 244 -14.28 24.80 2.77
C GLY A 244 -15.60 24.06 3.00
N SER A 245 -16.14 23.55 1.91
CA SER A 245 -17.38 22.75 1.89
C SER A 245 -17.34 21.79 0.68
N ILE A 246 -18.33 20.89 0.58
CA ILE A 246 -18.47 20.00 -0.58
C ILE A 246 -18.51 20.80 -1.90
N SER A 247 -19.20 21.93 -1.93
CA SER A 247 -19.36 22.77 -3.14
C SER A 247 -18.22 23.75 -3.37
N ILE A 248 -17.47 24.10 -2.32
CA ILE A 248 -16.36 25.05 -2.37
C ILE A 248 -15.20 24.47 -1.54
N PRO A 249 -14.55 23.42 -2.06
CA PRO A 249 -13.39 22.82 -1.39
C PRO A 249 -12.22 23.81 -1.34
N LYS A 250 -11.42 23.75 -0.29
CA LYS A 250 -10.21 24.55 -0.10
C LYS A 250 -9.33 23.98 1.01
N GLY A 251 -8.21 24.63 1.28
CA GLY A 251 -7.27 24.21 2.31
C GLY A 251 -6.30 23.15 1.83
N GLY A 252 -6.11 22.07 2.60
CA GLY A 252 -5.23 20.95 2.30
C GLY A 252 -5.96 19.61 2.28
N ILE A 253 -5.28 18.56 1.81
CA ILE A 253 -5.77 17.18 1.86
C ILE A 253 -5.44 16.53 3.21
N ALA A 254 -4.39 16.99 3.86
CA ALA A 254 -3.94 16.60 5.18
C ALA A 254 -3.17 17.72 5.83
N GLY A 255 -3.14 17.73 7.17
CA GLY A 255 -2.33 18.64 7.98
C GLY A 255 -1.45 17.85 8.96
N ILE A 256 -0.16 18.13 8.98
CA ILE A 256 0.83 17.54 9.88
C ILE A 256 1.38 18.65 10.76
N GLY A 257 1.31 18.49 12.07
CA GLY A 257 1.75 19.50 13.02
C GLY A 257 2.16 18.93 14.37
N MET A 258 2.68 19.81 15.22
CA MET A 258 3.13 19.46 16.58
C MET A 258 2.08 19.85 17.61
N SER A 259 1.69 18.94 18.48
CA SER A 259 0.65 19.13 19.50
C SER A 259 1.18 19.67 20.83
N THR A 260 2.27 20.42 20.83
CA THR A 260 2.84 21.01 22.04
C THR A 260 3.42 22.40 21.77
N GLN A 261 3.40 23.26 22.80
CA GLN A 261 3.99 24.60 22.73
C GLN A 261 5.52 24.61 22.92
N GLY A 262 6.08 23.55 23.47
CA GLY A 262 7.50 23.47 23.78
C GLY A 262 8.25 22.55 22.83
N THR A 263 8.53 22.97 21.59
CA THR A 263 9.33 22.15 20.67
C THR A 263 10.77 22.63 20.52
N HIS A 264 11.60 21.81 19.90
CA HIS A 264 13.02 22.07 19.70
C HIS A 264 13.36 22.05 18.21
N THR A 265 13.94 23.14 17.69
CA THR A 265 14.17 23.34 16.26
C THR A 265 14.91 22.20 15.59
N MET A 266 15.94 21.66 16.24
CA MET A 266 16.81 20.61 15.69
C MET A 266 16.05 19.29 15.44
N PHE A 267 15.20 18.84 16.37
CA PHE A 267 14.42 17.61 16.24
C PHE A 267 13.25 17.81 15.26
N ASN A 268 12.61 18.98 15.30
CA ASN A 268 11.59 19.33 14.32
C ASN A 268 12.15 19.36 12.88
N ASN A 269 13.37 19.88 12.68
CA ASN A 269 14.00 19.86 11.35
C ASN A 269 14.26 18.42 10.87
N CYS A 270 14.61 17.50 11.78
CA CYS A 270 14.85 16.11 11.46
C CYS A 270 13.55 15.40 11.06
N LEU A 271 12.45 15.61 11.82
CA LEU A 271 11.13 15.09 11.49
C LEU A 271 10.65 15.63 10.14
N ASP A 272 10.73 16.95 9.96
CA ASP A 272 10.29 17.64 8.76
C ASP A 272 11.00 17.13 7.49
N TYR A 273 12.32 17.05 7.52
CA TYR A 273 13.09 16.49 6.41
C TYR A 273 12.75 15.00 6.18
N GLY A 274 12.52 14.24 7.26
CA GLY A 274 12.12 12.83 7.20
C GLY A 274 10.82 12.58 6.44
N LEU A 275 9.82 13.48 6.53
CA LEU A 275 8.59 13.40 5.76
C LEU A 275 8.85 13.43 4.24
N TYR A 276 9.66 14.36 3.80
CA TYR A 276 9.98 14.54 2.39
C TYR A 276 10.96 13.49 1.86
N HIS A 277 11.90 13.04 2.71
CA HIS A 277 12.77 11.92 2.37
C HIS A 277 11.96 10.63 2.14
N ALA A 278 10.98 10.34 2.99
CA ALA A 278 10.06 9.21 2.82
C ALA A 278 9.37 9.24 1.45
N LEU A 279 8.81 10.39 1.07
CA LEU A 279 8.06 10.55 -0.19
C LEU A 279 8.96 10.51 -1.43
N PHE A 280 10.10 11.21 -1.40
CA PHE A 280 10.87 11.48 -2.61
C PHE A 280 12.10 10.57 -2.79
N VAL A 281 12.63 10.00 -1.72
CA VAL A 281 13.78 9.07 -1.78
C VAL A 281 13.31 7.63 -1.62
N GLU A 282 12.59 7.33 -0.53
CA GLU A 282 12.10 5.98 -0.23
C GLU A 282 10.86 5.59 -1.03
N LYS A 283 10.23 6.56 -1.69
CA LYS A 283 9.01 6.34 -2.51
C LYS A 283 7.85 5.74 -1.72
N ILE A 284 7.73 6.09 -0.46
CA ILE A 284 6.60 5.68 0.38
C ILE A 284 5.35 6.44 -0.07
N GLU A 285 4.29 5.71 -0.37
CA GLU A 285 3.09 6.26 -1.02
C GLU A 285 2.01 6.72 -0.04
N ASN A 286 1.83 5.99 1.07
CA ASN A 286 0.77 6.25 2.04
C ASN A 286 1.22 7.21 3.14
N LEU A 287 0.40 8.20 3.43
CA LEU A 287 0.79 9.31 4.32
C LEU A 287 1.05 8.88 5.77
N GLY A 288 0.36 7.86 6.26
CA GLY A 288 0.61 7.28 7.59
C GLY A 288 2.00 6.65 7.71
N ASP A 289 2.41 5.93 6.67
CA ASP A 289 3.75 5.31 6.61
C ASP A 289 4.85 6.38 6.47
N VAL A 290 4.57 7.48 5.76
CA VAL A 290 5.45 8.66 5.68
C VAL A 290 5.70 9.26 7.07
N ILE A 291 4.67 9.38 7.91
CA ILE A 291 4.82 9.85 9.29
C ILE A 291 5.67 8.88 10.12
N ASN A 292 5.41 7.58 10.02
CA ASN A 292 6.20 6.57 10.75
C ASN A 292 7.67 6.59 10.31
N TYR A 293 7.94 6.71 9.01
CA TYR A 293 9.30 6.87 8.51
C TYR A 293 9.98 8.14 9.08
N SER A 294 9.26 9.25 9.14
CA SER A 294 9.77 10.51 9.71
C SER A 294 10.20 10.34 11.18
N LYS A 295 9.40 9.61 11.98
CA LYS A 295 9.75 9.27 13.37
C LYS A 295 10.98 8.35 13.43
N ASN A 296 11.04 7.34 12.57
CA ASN A 296 12.20 6.45 12.47
C ASN A 296 13.47 7.21 12.04
N ASN A 297 13.34 8.18 11.11
CA ASN A 297 14.47 9.05 10.74
C ASN A 297 15.00 9.83 11.94
N LEU A 298 14.13 10.26 12.85
CA LEU A 298 14.58 10.89 14.10
C LEU A 298 15.39 9.91 14.97
N TRP A 299 14.96 8.66 15.10
CA TRP A 299 15.70 7.59 15.78
C TRP A 299 17.07 7.32 15.14
N PHE A 300 17.15 7.22 13.82
CA PHE A 300 18.41 7.01 13.11
C PHE A 300 19.42 8.14 13.32
N ASN A 301 18.95 9.39 13.38
CA ASN A 301 19.80 10.54 13.60
C ASN A 301 20.22 10.74 15.07
N TYR A 302 19.38 10.29 16.00
CA TYR A 302 19.60 10.44 17.45
C TYR A 302 19.43 9.11 18.20
N PRO A 303 20.21 8.05 17.90
CA PRO A 303 20.01 6.70 18.43
C PRO A 303 20.23 6.59 19.95
N HIS A 304 20.88 7.57 20.56
CA HIS A 304 21.06 7.64 22.02
C HIS A 304 19.93 8.36 22.74
N ASN A 305 18.91 8.78 22.03
CA ASN A 305 17.73 9.47 22.54
C ASN A 305 18.06 10.53 23.62
N PRO A 306 18.84 11.58 23.28
CA PRO A 306 19.34 12.53 24.24
C PRO A 306 18.20 13.24 24.96
N ASN A 307 18.23 13.19 26.31
CA ASN A 307 17.18 13.76 27.18
C ASN A 307 15.75 13.28 26.87
N ASN A 308 15.60 12.09 26.29
CA ASN A 308 14.32 11.52 25.85
C ASN A 308 13.62 12.31 24.72
N TYR A 309 14.37 13.12 23.95
CA TYR A 309 13.77 13.98 22.93
C TYR A 309 13.23 13.22 21.72
N VAL A 310 13.82 12.06 21.38
CA VAL A 310 13.32 11.25 20.26
C VAL A 310 11.90 10.76 20.56
N ASP A 311 11.68 10.21 21.76
CA ASP A 311 10.35 9.79 22.19
C ASP A 311 9.38 10.97 22.24
N ILE A 312 9.78 12.06 22.90
CA ILE A 312 8.98 13.27 23.06
C ILE A 312 8.48 13.78 21.71
N PHE A 313 9.38 13.93 20.74
CA PHE A 313 9.02 14.51 19.44
C PHE A 313 8.28 13.51 18.54
N SER A 314 8.50 12.19 18.71
CA SER A 314 7.70 11.16 18.06
C SER A 314 6.24 11.16 18.53
N HIS A 315 6.01 11.48 19.81
CA HIS A 315 4.65 11.62 20.34
C HIS A 315 3.90 12.83 19.78
N TRP A 316 4.58 13.98 19.64
CA TRP A 316 3.89 15.24 19.34
C TRP A 316 3.64 15.51 17.85
N ILE A 317 4.24 14.76 16.95
CA ILE A 317 3.92 14.86 15.53
C ILE A 317 2.67 14.01 15.23
N ASN A 318 1.59 14.67 14.81
CA ASN A 318 0.30 14.03 14.53
C ASN A 318 -0.18 14.33 13.10
N LEU A 319 -0.93 13.36 12.53
CA LEU A 319 -1.54 13.45 11.22
C LEU A 319 -3.03 13.77 11.35
N MET A 320 -3.44 14.96 10.93
CA MET A 320 -4.83 15.28 10.63
C MET A 320 -5.09 14.91 9.17
N GLY A 321 -5.58 13.68 8.95
CA GLY A 321 -5.78 13.12 7.61
C GLY A 321 -5.98 11.62 7.61
N ASP A 322 -6.24 11.07 6.44
CA ASP A 322 -6.37 9.63 6.20
C ASP A 322 -4.97 8.98 6.13
N PRO A 323 -4.63 8.03 7.02
CA PRO A 323 -3.31 7.41 7.01
C PRO A 323 -3.04 6.55 5.75
N THR A 324 -4.09 6.13 5.05
CA THR A 324 -4.00 5.34 3.81
C THR A 324 -4.08 6.21 2.55
N LEU A 325 -4.00 7.54 2.69
CA LEU A 325 -4.01 8.47 1.57
C LEU A 325 -2.74 8.26 0.72
N THR A 326 -2.93 7.91 -0.54
CA THR A 326 -1.82 7.86 -1.52
C THR A 326 -1.53 9.27 -2.03
N VAL A 327 -0.30 9.73 -1.85
CA VAL A 327 0.11 11.11 -2.15
C VAL A 327 0.59 11.23 -3.60
N TRP A 328 0.14 12.28 -4.29
CA TRP A 328 0.66 12.64 -5.61
C TRP A 328 2.02 13.32 -5.48
N THR A 329 3.04 12.76 -6.13
CA THR A 329 4.42 13.31 -6.20
C THR A 329 4.83 13.69 -7.61
N ALA A 330 3.93 13.55 -8.58
CA ALA A 330 4.06 13.98 -9.97
C ALA A 330 2.67 14.16 -10.59
N THR A 331 2.60 14.75 -11.77
CA THR A 331 1.35 14.88 -12.54
C THR A 331 0.74 13.51 -12.86
N PRO A 332 -0.51 13.23 -12.43
CA PRO A 332 -1.16 11.96 -12.67
C PRO A 332 -1.32 11.62 -14.14
N GLN A 333 -0.88 10.43 -14.53
CA GLN A 333 -1.01 9.91 -15.90
C GLN A 333 -2.21 8.96 -16.03
N PRO A 334 -2.84 8.84 -17.22
CA PRO A 334 -3.92 7.87 -17.42
C PRO A 334 -3.38 6.43 -17.42
N LEU A 335 -4.14 5.48 -16.91
CA LEU A 335 -3.92 4.04 -17.07
C LEU A 335 -4.88 3.48 -18.12
N THR A 336 -4.42 2.50 -18.86
CA THR A 336 -5.25 1.70 -19.77
C THR A 336 -4.99 0.23 -19.57
N ILE A 337 -6.03 -0.59 -19.71
CA ILE A 337 -5.89 -2.04 -19.81
C ILE A 337 -6.28 -2.51 -21.21
N ASP A 338 -5.58 -3.52 -21.70
CA ASP A 338 -5.88 -4.18 -22.98
C ASP A 338 -6.22 -5.65 -22.69
N ASN A 339 -7.49 -5.93 -22.37
CA ASN A 339 -7.95 -7.27 -22.03
C ASN A 339 -9.41 -7.51 -22.39
N ASN A 340 -9.67 -8.73 -22.78
CA ASN A 340 -11.05 -9.22 -22.90
C ASN A 340 -11.59 -9.61 -21.51
N LEU A 341 -12.48 -8.79 -20.99
CA LEU A 341 -13.13 -9.01 -19.68
C LEU A 341 -14.40 -9.88 -19.76
N ASN A 342 -14.49 -10.78 -20.76
CA ASN A 342 -15.57 -11.76 -20.84
C ASN A 342 -15.07 -13.10 -20.34
N ILE A 343 -15.37 -13.42 -19.07
CA ILE A 343 -14.81 -14.55 -18.35
C ILE A 343 -15.89 -15.64 -18.23
N PRO A 344 -15.67 -16.84 -18.78
CA PRO A 344 -16.57 -17.96 -18.59
C PRO A 344 -16.50 -18.47 -17.13
N TRP A 345 -17.63 -18.88 -16.58
CA TRP A 345 -17.64 -19.53 -15.28
C TRP A 345 -16.85 -20.84 -15.32
N GLY A 346 -15.98 -21.00 -14.33
CA GLY A 346 -15.00 -22.08 -14.29
C GLY A 346 -13.58 -21.63 -14.63
N GLN A 347 -13.41 -20.53 -15.35
CA GLN A 347 -12.09 -19.91 -15.46
C GLN A 347 -11.73 -19.24 -14.13
N ASN A 348 -10.55 -19.53 -13.61
CA ASN A 348 -10.06 -19.04 -12.33
C ASN A 348 -8.74 -18.28 -12.44
N PHE A 349 -8.44 -17.78 -13.62
CA PHE A 349 -7.27 -16.93 -13.88
C PHE A 349 -7.64 -15.82 -14.88
N LEU A 350 -6.86 -14.74 -14.82
CA LEU A 350 -7.00 -13.61 -15.74
C LEU A 350 -5.65 -12.89 -15.86
N ASP A 351 -5.17 -12.74 -17.08
CA ASP A 351 -4.01 -11.91 -17.37
C ASP A 351 -4.47 -10.51 -17.71
N ILE A 352 -3.87 -9.52 -17.08
CA ILE A 352 -4.17 -8.11 -17.29
C ILE A 352 -2.91 -7.38 -17.75
N ASN A 353 -2.96 -6.76 -18.93
CA ASN A 353 -1.91 -5.89 -19.43
C ASN A 353 -2.23 -4.44 -19.11
N VAL A 354 -1.32 -3.76 -18.42
CA VAL A 354 -1.46 -2.36 -18.02
C VAL A 354 -0.43 -1.49 -18.74
N SER A 355 -0.91 -0.39 -19.27
CA SER A 355 -0.04 0.61 -19.93
C SER A 355 -0.48 2.04 -19.58
N SER A 356 0.45 2.98 -19.77
CA SER A 356 0.21 4.41 -19.74
C SER A 356 0.93 5.05 -20.91
N LEU A 357 0.22 5.86 -21.72
CA LEU A 357 0.78 6.53 -22.90
C LEU A 357 1.58 5.59 -23.83
N ASN A 358 1.10 4.36 -24.03
CA ASN A 358 1.73 3.27 -24.81
C ASN A 358 3.04 2.71 -24.21
N THR A 359 3.31 2.97 -22.94
CA THR A 359 4.42 2.35 -22.20
C THR A 359 3.83 1.36 -21.19
N THR A 360 4.40 0.17 -21.10
CA THR A 360 4.02 -0.84 -20.10
C THR A 360 4.31 -0.32 -18.68
N ILE A 361 3.45 -0.64 -17.73
CA ILE A 361 3.58 -0.18 -16.34
C ILE A 361 3.88 -1.38 -15.42
N GLU A 362 5.08 -1.40 -14.88
CA GLU A 362 5.50 -2.34 -13.86
C GLU A 362 4.95 -1.96 -12.48
N ASN A 363 4.66 -2.97 -11.64
CA ASN A 363 4.15 -2.80 -10.28
C ASN A 363 2.85 -1.97 -10.21
N ALA A 364 2.00 -1.99 -11.24
CA ALA A 364 0.63 -1.55 -11.13
C ALA A 364 -0.17 -2.58 -10.32
N LYS A 365 -0.90 -2.12 -9.32
CA LYS A 365 -1.74 -3.01 -8.50
C LYS A 365 -3.10 -3.19 -9.16
N ILE A 366 -3.48 -4.45 -9.38
CA ILE A 366 -4.80 -4.83 -9.87
C ILE A 366 -5.56 -5.48 -8.73
N ILE A 367 -6.82 -5.09 -8.55
CA ILE A 367 -7.70 -5.58 -7.50
C ILE A 367 -9.02 -6.01 -8.15
N ILE A 368 -9.46 -7.24 -7.86
CA ILE A 368 -10.79 -7.74 -8.24
C ILE A 368 -11.62 -7.89 -6.97
N THR A 369 -12.83 -7.31 -6.98
CA THR A 369 -13.82 -7.46 -5.90
C THR A 369 -15.16 -7.89 -6.45
N ASP A 370 -15.97 -8.55 -5.61
CA ASP A 370 -17.38 -8.80 -5.91
C ASP A 370 -18.21 -7.49 -5.85
N GLN A 371 -19.54 -7.60 -6.05
CA GLN A 371 -20.46 -6.45 -5.94
C GLN A 371 -20.58 -5.87 -4.53
N ASN A 372 -20.26 -6.66 -3.51
CA ASN A 372 -20.29 -6.25 -2.11
C ASN A 372 -18.93 -5.66 -1.67
N LEU A 373 -17.99 -5.54 -2.62
CA LEU A 373 -16.61 -5.08 -2.41
C LEU A 373 -15.79 -6.02 -1.51
N ASN A 374 -16.13 -7.31 -1.48
CA ASN A 374 -15.25 -8.32 -0.92
C ASN A 374 -14.11 -8.60 -1.90
N LEU A 375 -12.90 -8.68 -1.38
CA LEU A 375 -11.71 -8.97 -2.19
C LEU A 375 -11.79 -10.40 -2.72
N ILE A 376 -11.63 -10.57 -4.03
CA ILE A 376 -11.49 -11.87 -4.70
C ILE A 376 -10.01 -12.18 -4.90
N THR A 377 -9.28 -11.28 -5.54
CA THR A 377 -7.85 -11.44 -5.79
C THR A 377 -7.16 -10.10 -6.00
N THR A 378 -5.86 -10.08 -5.86
CA THR A 378 -5.01 -8.93 -6.17
C THR A 378 -3.68 -9.38 -6.73
N GLY A 379 -3.06 -8.58 -7.59
CA GLY A 379 -1.73 -8.84 -8.14
C GLY A 379 -1.04 -7.56 -8.55
N LEU A 380 0.24 -7.67 -8.87
CA LEU A 380 1.07 -6.59 -9.41
C LEU A 380 1.49 -6.95 -10.84
N THR A 381 1.60 -5.97 -11.69
CA THR A 381 2.19 -6.16 -13.02
C THR A 381 3.71 -6.34 -12.94
N ASP A 382 4.22 -7.21 -13.79
CA ASP A 382 5.65 -7.46 -14.01
C ASP A 382 6.30 -6.34 -14.87
N ASP A 383 7.55 -6.54 -15.29
CA ASP A 383 8.33 -5.63 -16.15
C ASP A 383 7.74 -5.49 -17.57
N ASN A 384 6.90 -6.43 -18.03
CA ASN A 384 6.16 -6.37 -19.28
C ASN A 384 4.79 -5.68 -19.13
N GLY A 385 4.45 -5.24 -17.92
CA GLY A 385 3.17 -4.63 -17.60
C GLY A 385 2.02 -5.63 -17.46
N THR A 386 2.32 -6.93 -17.27
CA THR A 386 1.33 -7.99 -17.17
C THR A 386 1.18 -8.46 -15.72
N ALA A 387 -0.05 -8.56 -15.24
CA ALA A 387 -0.38 -9.23 -13.99
C ALA A 387 -1.12 -10.54 -14.25
N HIS A 388 -0.67 -11.61 -13.63
CA HIS A 388 -1.30 -12.92 -13.66
C HIS A 388 -2.13 -13.09 -12.38
N LEU A 389 -3.45 -13.00 -12.50
CA LEU A 389 -4.38 -13.10 -11.39
C LEU A 389 -4.99 -14.49 -11.34
N THR A 390 -5.09 -15.05 -10.14
CA THR A 390 -5.77 -16.32 -9.89
C THR A 390 -6.72 -16.19 -8.70
N TRP A 391 -7.74 -17.05 -8.64
CA TRP A 391 -8.69 -17.12 -7.52
C TRP A 391 -9.26 -18.52 -7.38
N GLU A 392 -9.83 -18.84 -6.21
CA GLU A 392 -10.62 -20.05 -6.05
C GLU A 392 -11.96 -19.94 -6.78
N ILE A 393 -12.33 -20.95 -7.54
CA ILE A 393 -13.53 -20.91 -8.41
C ILE A 393 -14.79 -20.62 -7.60
N ASN A 394 -14.87 -21.11 -6.36
CA ASN A 394 -16.02 -20.90 -5.50
C ASN A 394 -16.12 -19.47 -4.97
N ASP A 395 -15.01 -18.72 -4.94
CA ASP A 395 -14.98 -17.34 -4.48
C ASP A 395 -15.47 -16.37 -5.57
N ALA A 396 -15.47 -16.82 -6.83
CA ALA A 396 -15.92 -16.05 -7.97
C ALA A 396 -17.06 -16.75 -8.76
N PRO A 397 -18.27 -16.88 -8.20
CA PRO A 397 -19.43 -17.44 -8.91
C PRO A 397 -19.90 -16.52 -10.04
N ILE A 398 -20.86 -17.01 -10.82
CA ILE A 398 -21.54 -16.22 -11.87
C ILE A 398 -22.05 -14.89 -11.28
N GLY A 399 -21.69 -13.77 -11.89
CA GLY A 399 -22.08 -12.44 -11.42
C GLY A 399 -21.20 -11.32 -11.93
N MET A 400 -21.51 -10.11 -11.45
CA MET A 400 -20.76 -8.90 -11.78
C MET A 400 -19.61 -8.67 -10.77
N TYR A 401 -18.49 -8.18 -11.28
CA TYR A 401 -17.27 -7.91 -10.51
C TYR A 401 -16.73 -6.53 -10.84
N ASN A 402 -15.97 -5.95 -9.90
CA ASN A 402 -15.19 -4.74 -10.14
C ASN A 402 -13.73 -5.13 -10.33
N LEU A 403 -13.07 -4.47 -11.25
CA LEU A 403 -11.64 -4.49 -11.44
C LEU A 403 -11.13 -3.06 -11.26
N LEU A 404 -10.22 -2.85 -10.33
CA LEU A 404 -9.54 -1.58 -10.12
C LEU A 404 -8.06 -1.74 -10.45
N VAL A 405 -7.51 -0.79 -11.21
CA VAL A 405 -6.08 -0.68 -11.47
C VAL A 405 -5.57 0.61 -10.85
N THR A 406 -4.54 0.51 -10.03
CA THR A 406 -3.89 1.65 -9.37
C THR A 406 -2.38 1.60 -9.53
N LYS A 407 -1.77 2.78 -9.59
CA LYS A 407 -0.32 2.99 -9.50
C LYS A 407 -0.08 4.40 -8.98
N GLN A 408 0.95 4.62 -8.17
CA GLN A 408 1.33 5.97 -7.75
C GLN A 408 1.52 6.87 -8.98
N ASN A 409 1.09 8.12 -8.87
CA ASN A 409 1.11 9.10 -9.95
C ASN A 409 0.34 8.70 -11.23
N HIS A 410 -0.65 7.80 -11.08
CA HIS A 410 -1.57 7.45 -12.16
C HIS A 410 -3.02 7.53 -11.68
N ILE A 411 -3.89 8.01 -12.55
CA ILE A 411 -5.33 8.11 -12.29
C ILE A 411 -5.89 6.68 -12.20
N PRO A 412 -6.48 6.28 -11.06
CA PRO A 412 -7.05 4.96 -10.91
C PRO A 412 -8.09 4.66 -11.98
N GLN A 413 -8.05 3.46 -12.55
CA GLN A 413 -9.03 3.04 -13.56
C GLN A 413 -9.89 1.92 -13.01
N ARG A 414 -11.21 2.09 -13.10
CA ARG A 414 -12.20 1.12 -12.66
C ARG A 414 -12.97 0.58 -13.85
N TYR A 415 -13.05 -0.75 -13.90
CA TYR A 415 -13.85 -1.51 -14.86
C TYR A 415 -14.85 -2.38 -14.11
N THR A 416 -15.91 -2.80 -14.81
CA THR A 416 -16.79 -3.84 -14.35
C THR A 416 -16.82 -4.93 -15.40
N PHE A 417 -16.87 -6.19 -14.97
CA PHE A 417 -16.97 -7.34 -15.85
C PHE A 417 -17.92 -8.37 -15.26
N GLU A 418 -18.30 -9.32 -16.09
CA GLU A 418 -19.22 -10.39 -15.69
C GLU A 418 -18.56 -11.75 -15.88
N ILE A 419 -18.68 -12.61 -14.87
CA ILE A 419 -18.40 -14.03 -15.00
C ILE A 419 -19.71 -14.69 -15.43
N ASN A 420 -19.70 -15.26 -16.63
CA ASN A 420 -20.90 -15.75 -17.30
C ASN A 420 -20.93 -17.27 -17.43
N ALA A 421 -22.12 -17.87 -17.39
CA ALA A 421 -22.30 -19.22 -17.90
C ALA A 421 -22.15 -19.25 -19.43
N THR A 422 -21.29 -20.13 -19.93
CA THR A 422 -21.08 -20.38 -21.36
C THR A 422 -21.48 -21.81 -21.72
N ASN A 423 -21.65 -22.11 -23.01
CA ASN A 423 -21.97 -23.48 -23.42
C ASN A 423 -20.83 -24.44 -23.12
N HIS A 424 -19.60 -24.00 -23.31
CA HIS A 424 -18.37 -24.78 -23.10
C HIS A 424 -17.46 -24.02 -22.13
N SER A 425 -17.12 -24.67 -21.04
CA SER A 425 -16.13 -24.21 -20.06
C SER A 425 -15.69 -25.38 -19.20
N ILE A 426 -14.39 -25.57 -19.03
CA ILE A 426 -13.82 -26.59 -18.17
C ILE A 426 -12.77 -25.99 -17.23
N ASN A 427 -12.53 -26.65 -16.11
CA ASN A 427 -11.37 -26.42 -15.27
C ASN A 427 -10.90 -27.71 -14.62
N LEU A 428 -9.64 -27.70 -14.16
CA LEU A 428 -9.08 -28.80 -13.41
C LEU A 428 -9.60 -28.80 -11.97
N THR A 429 -9.84 -29.99 -11.45
CA THR A 429 -10.16 -30.22 -10.04
C THR A 429 -9.32 -31.39 -9.53
N GLU A 430 -9.15 -31.48 -8.23
CA GLU A 430 -8.33 -32.52 -7.60
C GLU A 430 -6.93 -32.66 -8.22
N PHE A 431 -6.32 -31.52 -8.62
CA PHE A 431 -4.98 -31.52 -9.19
C PHE A 431 -3.93 -31.78 -8.11
N GLU A 432 -3.08 -32.80 -8.35
CA GLU A 432 -1.99 -33.18 -7.46
C GLU A 432 -0.80 -33.75 -8.25
N ILE A 433 0.41 -33.52 -7.74
CA ILE A 433 1.64 -34.18 -8.24
C ILE A 433 2.25 -34.92 -7.06
N ILE A 434 2.33 -36.26 -7.19
CA ILE A 434 2.75 -37.14 -6.10
C ILE A 434 3.75 -38.17 -6.57
N ASP A 435 4.68 -38.53 -5.68
CA ASP A 435 5.62 -39.64 -5.92
C ASP A 435 4.96 -41.03 -5.81
N SER A 436 5.73 -42.07 -5.99
CA SER A 436 5.26 -43.47 -5.86
C SER A 436 4.83 -43.85 -4.43
N ASN A 437 5.16 -43.04 -3.42
CA ASN A 437 4.78 -43.21 -2.01
C ASN A 437 3.59 -42.35 -1.61
N LEU A 438 2.95 -41.69 -2.56
CA LEU A 438 1.85 -40.73 -2.37
C LEU A 438 2.27 -39.46 -1.58
N SER A 439 3.53 -39.04 -1.73
CA SER A 439 4.04 -37.79 -1.18
C SER A 439 4.09 -36.70 -2.26
N SER A 440 3.81 -35.48 -1.88
CA SER A 440 4.06 -34.28 -2.71
C SER A 440 5.52 -33.82 -2.67
N ASP A 441 6.36 -34.44 -1.81
CA ASP A 441 7.80 -34.16 -1.71
C ASP A 441 8.55 -34.89 -2.82
N LEU A 442 8.75 -34.26 -3.96
CA LEU A 442 9.40 -34.81 -5.12
C LEU A 442 10.91 -34.68 -5.01
N ASN A 443 11.63 -35.80 -5.19
CA ASN A 443 13.06 -35.89 -5.04
C ASN A 443 13.75 -36.34 -6.35
N PRO A 444 15.06 -36.16 -6.48
CA PRO A 444 15.82 -36.72 -7.59
C PRO A 444 15.63 -38.22 -7.76
N ASN A 445 15.42 -38.65 -9.00
CA ASN A 445 15.15 -40.02 -9.42
C ASN A 445 13.79 -40.59 -8.97
N ASP A 446 12.88 -39.78 -8.41
CA ASP A 446 11.55 -40.25 -8.12
C ASP A 446 10.75 -40.50 -9.40
N ASN A 447 9.92 -41.57 -9.35
CA ASN A 447 8.79 -41.69 -10.25
C ASN A 447 7.62 -40.97 -9.63
N PHE A 448 6.90 -40.19 -10.44
CA PHE A 448 5.77 -39.40 -9.98
C PHE A 448 4.57 -39.54 -10.92
N ASN A 449 3.39 -39.14 -10.45
CA ASN A 449 2.20 -39.02 -11.25
C ASN A 449 1.63 -37.59 -11.12
N ILE A 450 1.16 -37.04 -12.23
CA ILE A 450 0.30 -35.88 -12.30
C ILE A 450 -1.12 -36.41 -12.39
N ASN A 451 -1.90 -36.20 -11.35
CA ASN A 451 -3.28 -36.63 -11.25
C ASN A 451 -4.20 -35.42 -11.26
N PHE A 452 -5.28 -35.48 -12.02
CA PHE A 452 -6.31 -34.44 -12.01
C PHE A 452 -7.64 -34.98 -12.52
N LYS A 453 -8.72 -34.23 -12.22
CA LYS A 453 -10.01 -34.37 -12.86
C LYS A 453 -10.35 -33.11 -13.62
N VAL A 454 -11.13 -33.25 -14.69
CA VAL A 454 -11.70 -32.13 -15.43
C VAL A 454 -13.17 -31.98 -15.04
N LYS A 455 -13.56 -30.80 -14.58
CA LYS A 455 -14.95 -30.45 -14.31
C LYS A 455 -15.53 -29.64 -15.45
N ASN A 456 -16.71 -30.03 -15.90
CA ASN A 456 -17.47 -29.28 -16.87
C ASN A 456 -18.28 -28.18 -16.17
N PHE A 457 -17.88 -26.92 -16.35
CA PHE A 457 -18.60 -25.74 -15.91
C PHE A 457 -19.55 -25.16 -16.97
N GLY A 458 -19.46 -25.68 -18.20
CA GLY A 458 -20.32 -25.29 -19.30
C GLY A 458 -21.76 -25.80 -19.17
N LEU A 459 -22.66 -25.26 -19.98
CA LEU A 459 -24.07 -25.67 -20.04
C LEU A 459 -24.29 -26.95 -20.87
N ASP A 460 -23.45 -27.17 -21.89
CA ASP A 460 -23.52 -28.35 -22.75
C ASP A 460 -22.65 -29.48 -22.19
N SER A 461 -23.00 -30.71 -22.53
CA SER A 461 -22.18 -31.89 -22.19
C SER A 461 -20.98 -31.99 -23.10
N ILE A 462 -19.86 -32.44 -22.56
CA ILE A 462 -18.61 -32.72 -23.27
C ILE A 462 -18.60 -34.22 -23.58
N SER A 463 -18.39 -34.59 -24.85
CA SER A 463 -18.46 -36.00 -25.31
C SER A 463 -17.09 -36.67 -25.43
N SER A 464 -16.03 -35.88 -25.59
CA SER A 464 -14.64 -36.34 -25.60
C SER A 464 -13.69 -35.16 -25.35
N MET A 465 -12.54 -35.42 -24.80
CA MET A 465 -11.45 -34.43 -24.65
C MET A 465 -10.14 -35.06 -25.04
N ASP A 466 -9.34 -34.29 -25.76
CA ASP A 466 -7.93 -34.58 -26.04
C ASP A 466 -7.05 -33.63 -25.24
N GLY A 467 -5.92 -34.08 -24.71
CA GLY A 467 -5.04 -33.19 -23.97
C GLY A 467 -3.59 -33.62 -24.03
N GLU A 468 -2.73 -32.67 -23.71
CA GLU A 468 -1.28 -32.85 -23.61
C GLU A 468 -0.72 -32.09 -22.40
N ILE A 469 0.25 -32.73 -21.71
CA ILE A 469 1.04 -32.05 -20.66
C ILE A 469 2.39 -31.66 -21.25
N ILE A 470 2.70 -30.38 -21.20
CA ILE A 470 3.96 -29.81 -21.66
C ILE A 470 4.79 -29.41 -20.44
N ILE A 471 6.01 -29.95 -20.34
CA ILE A 471 7.02 -29.53 -19.36
C ILE A 471 8.30 -29.21 -20.15
N ASN A 472 8.68 -27.93 -20.16
CA ASN A 472 9.86 -27.46 -20.88
C ASN A 472 11.14 -27.61 -20.06
N ASP A 473 11.27 -28.74 -19.37
CA ASP A 473 12.42 -29.08 -18.54
C ASP A 473 12.93 -30.49 -18.88
N ASN A 474 14.15 -30.58 -19.38
CA ASN A 474 14.75 -31.83 -19.82
C ASN A 474 15.10 -32.80 -18.67
N THR A 475 14.99 -32.38 -17.43
CA THR A 475 15.19 -33.19 -16.23
C THR A 475 13.91 -33.87 -15.74
N VAL A 476 12.78 -33.55 -16.36
CA VAL A 476 11.48 -34.17 -16.09
C VAL A 476 11.01 -34.86 -17.37
N ILE A 477 10.85 -36.18 -17.32
CA ILE A 477 10.49 -36.99 -18.48
C ILE A 477 9.12 -37.63 -18.22
N LEU A 478 8.10 -37.22 -18.99
CA LEU A 478 6.79 -37.86 -18.97
C LEU A 478 6.77 -39.13 -19.84
N SER A 479 6.15 -40.20 -19.35
CA SER A 479 6.06 -41.47 -20.04
C SER A 479 5.15 -41.39 -21.28
N ASN A 480 4.04 -40.68 -21.16
CA ASN A 480 3.13 -40.36 -22.25
C ASN A 480 2.46 -39.03 -21.93
N PRO A 481 2.88 -37.92 -22.58
CA PRO A 481 2.32 -36.60 -22.27
C PRO A 481 0.89 -36.42 -22.77
N ASN A 482 0.41 -37.23 -23.72
CA ASN A 482 -0.89 -37.11 -24.33
C ASN A 482 -1.92 -38.02 -23.64
N PHE A 483 -3.14 -37.56 -23.55
CA PHE A 483 -4.30 -38.31 -23.04
C PHE A 483 -5.55 -38.04 -23.85
N ILE A 484 -6.44 -39.00 -23.88
CA ILE A 484 -7.76 -38.88 -24.50
C ILE A 484 -8.75 -39.46 -23.50
N THR A 485 -9.90 -38.82 -23.34
CA THR A 485 -11.06 -39.36 -22.62
C THR A 485 -12.30 -39.26 -23.49
N ASP A 486 -12.99 -40.40 -23.65
CA ASP A 486 -14.24 -40.51 -24.36
C ASP A 486 -15.46 -40.50 -23.41
N ASP A 487 -15.24 -40.16 -22.14
CA ASP A 487 -16.31 -40.07 -21.15
C ASP A 487 -17.21 -38.85 -21.40
N ILE A 488 -18.51 -39.05 -21.35
CA ILE A 488 -19.44 -37.94 -21.41
C ILE A 488 -19.49 -37.25 -20.06
N ILE A 489 -19.06 -35.99 -20.01
CA ILE A 489 -19.07 -35.18 -18.80
C ILE A 489 -20.25 -34.22 -18.89
N LEU A 490 -21.29 -34.44 -18.09
CA LEU A 490 -22.47 -33.58 -18.03
C LEU A 490 -22.11 -32.25 -17.33
N SER A 491 -22.88 -31.20 -17.58
CA SER A 491 -22.78 -29.92 -16.88
C SER A 491 -22.71 -30.12 -15.35
N GLY A 492 -21.71 -29.52 -14.71
CA GLY A 492 -21.43 -29.60 -13.27
C GLY A 492 -20.74 -30.89 -12.80
N GLN A 493 -20.49 -31.86 -13.67
CA GLN A 493 -19.86 -33.15 -13.35
C GLN A 493 -18.33 -33.13 -13.57
N ASN A 494 -17.62 -34.02 -12.88
CA ASN A 494 -16.19 -34.26 -13.08
C ASN A 494 -15.98 -35.48 -14.01
N SER A 495 -14.84 -35.51 -14.70
CA SER A 495 -14.28 -36.70 -15.33
C SER A 495 -13.87 -37.75 -14.29
N GLU A 496 -13.53 -38.95 -14.74
CA GLU A 496 -12.67 -39.86 -14.00
C GLU A 496 -11.26 -39.22 -13.82
N ILE A 497 -10.45 -39.81 -12.94
CA ILE A 497 -9.07 -39.34 -12.71
C ILE A 497 -8.22 -39.60 -13.96
N ILE A 498 -7.60 -38.56 -14.46
CA ILE A 498 -6.54 -38.64 -15.50
C ILE A 498 -5.20 -38.66 -14.77
N SER A 499 -4.36 -39.63 -15.08
CA SER A 499 -3.07 -39.86 -14.43
C SER A 499 -1.95 -40.02 -15.46
N ILE A 500 -0.95 -39.12 -15.40
CA ILE A 500 0.22 -39.15 -16.29
C ILE A 500 1.46 -39.36 -15.45
N SER A 501 2.19 -40.44 -15.76
CA SER A 501 3.41 -40.82 -15.03
C SER A 501 4.65 -40.14 -15.63
N GLY A 502 5.61 -39.83 -14.76
CA GLY A 502 6.89 -39.27 -15.15
C GLY A 502 8.04 -39.71 -14.23
N VAL A 503 9.26 -39.33 -14.59
CA VAL A 503 10.46 -39.53 -13.78
C VAL A 503 11.28 -38.24 -13.73
N ILE A 504 11.87 -37.96 -12.56
CA ILE A 504 12.75 -36.84 -12.29
C ILE A 504 14.21 -37.32 -12.41
N THR A 505 14.99 -36.62 -13.24
CA THR A 505 16.43 -36.93 -13.43
C THR A 505 17.35 -35.81 -12.89
N ASN A 506 16.77 -34.76 -12.32
CA ASN A 506 17.50 -33.63 -11.72
C ASN A 506 18.14 -34.04 -10.39
N THR A 507 19.25 -33.38 -10.02
CA THR A 507 19.97 -33.60 -8.76
C THR A 507 20.01 -32.37 -7.83
N PHE A 508 19.47 -31.24 -8.26
CA PHE A 508 19.46 -29.97 -7.49
C PHE A 508 18.05 -29.52 -7.25
N LYS A 509 17.85 -28.70 -6.19
CA LYS A 509 16.59 -28.01 -5.96
C LYS A 509 16.25 -27.14 -7.15
N LYS A 510 15.04 -27.28 -7.64
CA LYS A 510 14.56 -26.55 -8.82
C LYS A 510 13.04 -26.44 -8.85
N GLU A 511 12.54 -25.28 -9.25
CA GLU A 511 11.16 -25.14 -9.67
C GLU A 511 11.02 -25.56 -11.14
N VAL A 512 10.00 -26.34 -11.42
CA VAL A 512 9.63 -26.81 -12.74
C VAL A 512 8.29 -26.22 -13.12
N LEU A 513 8.23 -25.59 -14.30
CA LEU A 513 7.01 -25.05 -14.86
C LEU A 513 6.45 -26.02 -15.90
N GLY A 514 5.15 -26.23 -15.87
CA GLY A 514 4.41 -27.04 -16.83
C GLY A 514 3.09 -26.44 -17.19
N GLU A 515 2.44 -27.00 -18.22
CA GLU A 515 1.16 -26.60 -18.72
C GLU A 515 0.36 -27.85 -19.14
N ILE A 516 -0.93 -27.90 -18.82
CA ILE A 516 -1.87 -28.87 -19.34
C ILE A 516 -2.72 -28.18 -20.38
N ILE A 517 -2.70 -28.67 -21.60
CA ILE A 517 -3.56 -28.21 -22.69
C ILE A 517 -4.65 -29.25 -22.91
N ILE A 518 -5.93 -28.82 -22.93
CA ILE A 518 -7.08 -29.70 -23.15
C ILE A 518 -7.97 -29.06 -24.21
N THR A 519 -8.39 -29.85 -25.21
CA THR A 519 -9.46 -29.43 -26.15
C THR A 519 -10.71 -30.26 -25.93
N ASP A 520 -11.87 -29.61 -25.94
CA ASP A 520 -13.18 -30.26 -25.95
C ASP A 520 -13.76 -30.43 -27.37
N GLY A 521 -12.91 -30.21 -28.38
CA GLY A 521 -13.28 -30.23 -29.78
C GLY A 521 -13.87 -28.93 -30.32
N ILE A 522 -14.08 -27.92 -29.45
CA ILE A 522 -14.60 -26.57 -29.76
C ILE A 522 -13.65 -25.50 -29.29
N ASN A 523 -13.18 -25.61 -28.04
CA ASN A 523 -12.25 -24.68 -27.41
C ASN A 523 -10.99 -25.41 -26.94
N ASP A 524 -9.90 -24.67 -26.90
CA ASP A 524 -8.66 -25.08 -26.26
C ASP A 524 -8.51 -24.36 -24.91
N TYR A 525 -8.14 -25.11 -23.87
CA TYR A 525 -7.97 -24.62 -22.51
C TYR A 525 -6.55 -24.88 -22.06
N GLN A 526 -5.95 -23.93 -21.36
CA GLN A 526 -4.58 -24.00 -20.87
C GLN A 526 -4.56 -23.83 -19.37
N PHE A 527 -3.87 -24.75 -18.68
CA PHE A 527 -3.76 -24.81 -17.23
C PHE A 527 -2.29 -24.84 -16.83
N PRO A 528 -1.67 -23.68 -16.55
CA PRO A 528 -0.29 -23.64 -16.08
C PRO A 528 -0.20 -24.20 -14.66
N PHE A 529 0.92 -24.88 -14.38
CA PHE A 529 1.23 -25.36 -13.05
C PHE A 529 2.74 -25.31 -12.78
N SER A 530 3.13 -25.34 -11.51
CA SER A 530 4.51 -25.52 -11.11
C SER A 530 4.64 -26.52 -9.97
N PHE A 531 5.85 -27.07 -9.81
CA PHE A 531 6.21 -27.88 -8.67
C PHE A 531 7.71 -27.77 -8.37
N ILE A 532 8.09 -28.07 -7.13
CA ILE A 532 9.47 -28.01 -6.68
C ILE A 532 10.05 -29.41 -6.63
N ILE A 533 11.19 -29.62 -7.29
CA ILE A 533 12.04 -30.79 -7.07
C ILE A 533 12.97 -30.46 -5.91
N ASN A 534 12.93 -31.27 -4.86
CA ASN A 534 13.83 -31.15 -3.72
C ASN A 534 15.29 -31.47 -4.17
N GLY A 535 16.23 -30.95 -3.41
CA GLY A 535 17.65 -31.17 -3.69
C GLY A 535 18.52 -30.26 -2.84
N PRO A 536 19.85 -30.37 -2.95
CA PRO A 536 20.74 -29.40 -2.35
C PRO A 536 20.53 -28.01 -2.97
N ASP A 537 20.50 -27.01 -2.12
CA ASP A 537 20.41 -25.58 -2.47
C ASP A 537 21.62 -24.89 -1.86
N ILE A 538 22.66 -24.71 -2.66
CA ILE A 538 23.99 -24.30 -2.20
C ILE A 538 24.18 -22.81 -2.47
N ASN A 539 24.30 -22.03 -1.39
CA ASN A 539 24.53 -20.59 -1.43
C ASN A 539 25.87 -20.22 -0.80
N ALA A 540 26.62 -19.32 -1.42
CA ALA A 540 27.80 -18.72 -0.81
C ALA A 540 27.33 -17.67 0.21
N ILE A 541 27.62 -17.91 1.49
CA ILE A 541 27.23 -17.00 2.58
C ILE A 541 28.35 -16.03 2.96
N GLU A 542 29.59 -16.37 2.67
CA GLU A 542 30.75 -15.55 3.05
C GLU A 542 31.92 -15.85 2.13
N TYR A 543 32.76 -14.87 1.90
CA TYR A 543 34.06 -15.07 1.25
C TYR A 543 35.17 -14.44 2.08
N GLU A 544 36.31 -15.11 2.18
CA GLU A 544 37.51 -14.57 2.78
C GLU A 544 38.67 -14.63 1.77
N ASN A 545 39.47 -13.57 1.72
CA ASN A 545 40.74 -13.62 1.04
C ASN A 545 41.74 -14.42 1.89
N MET A 546 42.54 -15.30 1.28
CA MET A 546 43.57 -16.11 1.97
C MET A 546 44.61 -15.25 2.76
N ALA A 547 44.72 -13.96 2.47
CA ALA A 547 45.54 -13.03 3.23
C ALA A 547 44.89 -12.54 4.56
N GLY A 548 43.64 -12.94 4.83
CA GLY A 548 42.88 -12.50 6.01
C GLY A 548 42.36 -11.08 5.92
N ASP A 549 42.44 -10.44 4.77
CA ASP A 549 41.92 -9.11 4.49
C ASP A 549 40.61 -9.21 3.69
N ASN A 550 39.61 -8.42 4.03
CA ASN A 550 38.34 -8.33 3.30
C ASN A 550 38.44 -7.52 1.99
N TYR A 551 39.65 -7.36 1.43
CA TYR A 551 39.89 -6.57 0.23
C TYR A 551 40.54 -7.40 -0.87
N LEU A 552 40.02 -7.25 -2.08
CA LEU A 552 40.67 -7.76 -3.30
C LEU A 552 41.68 -6.72 -3.78
N ILE A 553 42.91 -7.15 -4.02
CA ILE A 553 43.96 -6.27 -4.54
C ILE A 553 43.79 -6.15 -6.06
N PRO A 554 43.55 -4.95 -6.60
CA PRO A 554 43.43 -4.74 -8.04
C PRO A 554 44.72 -5.17 -8.78
N ASN A 555 44.54 -5.85 -9.92
CA ASN A 555 45.62 -6.37 -10.77
C ASN A 555 46.56 -7.43 -10.12
N ALA A 556 46.13 -8.06 -9.03
CA ALA A 556 46.84 -9.20 -8.42
C ALA A 556 45.98 -10.46 -8.49
N THR A 557 46.65 -11.63 -8.44
CA THR A 557 45.93 -12.90 -8.22
C THR A 557 45.53 -12.96 -6.75
N ASN A 558 44.22 -13.12 -6.49
CA ASN A 558 43.68 -13.25 -5.14
C ASN A 558 43.13 -14.68 -5.00
N ASP A 559 43.55 -15.39 -3.97
CA ASP A 559 42.93 -16.67 -3.59
C ASP A 559 41.78 -16.37 -2.63
N ILE A 560 40.59 -16.90 -2.92
CA ILE A 560 39.36 -16.66 -2.18
C ILE A 560 38.85 -17.97 -1.62
N TYR A 561 38.54 -17.99 -0.32
CA TYR A 561 37.75 -19.05 0.30
C TYR A 561 36.27 -18.67 0.23
N LEU A 562 35.43 -19.58 -0.26
CA LEU A 562 33.98 -19.46 -0.23
C LEU A 562 33.45 -20.36 0.88
N ASN A 563 32.72 -19.76 1.79
CA ASN A 563 31.94 -20.50 2.77
C ASN A 563 30.56 -20.78 2.16
N LEU A 564 30.26 -22.07 1.94
CA LEU A 564 29.02 -22.52 1.30
C LEU A 564 28.05 -23.03 2.35
N ASN A 565 26.80 -22.63 2.25
CA ASN A 565 25.71 -23.19 3.02
C ASN A 565 24.74 -23.93 2.11
N ASN A 566 24.33 -25.10 2.53
CA ASN A 566 23.26 -25.84 1.89
C ASN A 566 21.96 -25.61 2.64
N SER A 567 21.09 -24.76 2.09
CA SER A 567 19.74 -24.48 2.61
C SER A 567 18.67 -25.44 2.04
N GLY A 568 19.07 -26.34 1.15
CA GLY A 568 18.18 -27.35 0.57
C GLY A 568 17.85 -28.47 1.56
N GLN A 569 16.84 -29.26 1.21
CA GLN A 569 16.35 -30.36 2.05
C GLN A 569 17.20 -31.64 1.94
N GLN A 570 18.11 -31.72 0.97
CA GLN A 570 19.00 -32.88 0.76
C GLN A 570 20.47 -32.50 0.88
N SER A 571 21.33 -33.49 1.25
CA SER A 571 22.76 -33.28 1.32
C SER A 571 23.36 -33.04 -0.07
N SER A 572 24.34 -32.12 -0.15
CA SER A 572 25.22 -31.97 -1.30
C SER A 572 26.41 -32.93 -1.11
N ASP A 573 26.57 -33.92 -1.96
CA ASP A 573 27.77 -34.76 -2.00
C ASP A 573 28.95 -34.01 -2.63
#